data_6c427d3dec90cb9a620dff49f3b63df4
#
_entry.id   6c427d3dec90cb9a620dff49f3b63df4
#
_cell.length_a   1.000
_cell.length_b   1.000
_cell.length_c   1.000
_cell.angle_alpha   90.00
_cell.angle_beta   90.00
_cell.angle_gamma   90.00
#
_symmetry.space_group_name_H-M   'P 1'
#
loop_
_entity.id
_entity.type
_entity.pdbx_description
1 polymer ?
#
loop_
_entity_poly.entity_id
_entity_poly.type
_entity_poly.pdbx_seq_one_letter_code
_entity_poly.pdbx_strand_id
1 'polypeptide(L)'
;MTTVTQITPKQSEQPTTSATPDLASLKIRQQAAWSSGNYAIVGTTLQIVGEELCEALDLRSASKVLDVAAGNGMITLAAARRWCDVTSTDYVPALLEAGRARAAAEGLSIDFIEADAENLPFDNDSFDTVVSTFGVMFTPNQDKAAAELLRVLKRRLTREATWSRPGGGACPMLR
;
A
#
# COMPACT_ATOMS: atom_id res chain seq x y z
N MET A 1 32.97 63.33 14.64
CA MET A 1 32.56 62.28 15.58
C MET A 1 31.23 61.71 15.09
N THR A 2 31.25 60.55 14.44
CA THR A 2 30.08 59.95 13.83
C THR A 2 29.62 58.79 14.75
N THR A 3 28.47 58.96 15.38
CA THR A 3 27.88 57.97 16.30
C THR A 3 27.20 56.87 15.48
N VAL A 4 27.71 55.67 15.56
CA VAL A 4 27.09 54.48 14.95
C VAL A 4 26.09 53.89 15.96
N THR A 5 24.80 53.96 15.62
CA THR A 5 23.72 53.33 16.39
C THR A 5 23.67 51.84 16.00
N GLN A 6 23.98 50.93 16.92
CA GLN A 6 23.80 49.47 16.73
C GLN A 6 22.30 49.12 16.82
N ILE A 7 21.77 48.52 15.76
CA ILE A 7 20.44 47.95 15.73
C ILE A 7 20.54 46.48 16.14
N THR A 8 20.05 46.17 17.33
CA THR A 8 19.92 44.78 17.80
C THR A 8 18.75 44.10 17.10
N PRO A 9 18.94 42.95 16.46
CA PRO A 9 17.81 42.25 15.84
C PRO A 9 16.91 41.66 16.92
N LYS A 10 15.63 41.99 16.84
CA LYS A 10 14.58 41.42 17.68
C LYS A 10 14.41 39.97 17.28
N GLN A 11 14.78 39.03 18.16
CA GLN A 11 14.48 37.62 17.99
C GLN A 11 12.96 37.43 18.00
N SER A 12 12.42 36.97 16.88
CA SER A 12 11.05 36.52 16.77
C SER A 12 10.96 35.12 17.44
N GLU A 13 10.39 35.08 18.64
CA GLU A 13 9.98 33.83 19.26
C GLU A 13 8.94 33.16 18.35
N GLN A 14 9.33 32.06 17.71
CA GLN A 14 8.39 31.15 17.06
C GLN A 14 7.64 30.39 18.14
N PRO A 15 6.31 30.33 18.10
CA PRO A 15 5.55 29.53 19.04
C PRO A 15 5.80 28.05 18.76
N THR A 16 6.57 27.39 19.59
CA THR A 16 6.73 25.93 19.62
C THR A 16 5.54 25.31 20.35
N THR A 17 4.39 25.27 19.73
CA THR A 17 3.32 24.36 20.12
C THR A 17 3.39 23.15 19.18
N SER A 18 4.10 22.10 19.59
CA SER A 18 3.96 20.79 18.99
C SER A 18 2.64 20.18 19.46
N ALA A 19 1.52 20.64 18.90
CA ALA A 19 0.27 19.93 19.03
C ALA A 19 0.42 18.61 18.29
N THR A 20 0.22 17.49 18.98
CA THR A 20 0.14 16.18 18.33
C THR A 20 -0.93 16.25 17.24
N PRO A 21 -0.63 15.90 15.99
CA PRO A 21 -1.59 15.99 14.91
C PRO A 21 -2.84 15.15 15.22
N ASP A 22 -4.03 15.73 15.03
CA ASP A 22 -5.28 14.98 15.10
C ASP A 22 -5.41 14.10 13.84
N LEU A 23 -4.89 12.89 13.92
CA LEU A 23 -4.87 11.93 12.81
C LEU A 23 -6.28 11.49 12.41
N ALA A 24 -7.25 11.49 13.34
CA ALA A 24 -8.63 11.12 13.05
C ALA A 24 -9.31 12.17 12.16
N SER A 25 -9.21 13.45 12.53
CA SER A 25 -9.72 14.55 11.71
C SER A 25 -9.00 14.64 10.35
N LEU A 26 -7.72 14.33 10.30
CA LEU A 26 -6.97 14.29 9.04
C LEU A 26 -7.52 13.19 8.13
N LYS A 27 -7.76 11.99 8.65
CA LYS A 27 -8.32 10.85 7.90
C LYS A 27 -9.68 11.19 7.29
N ILE A 28 -10.58 11.79 8.06
CA ILE A 28 -11.90 12.20 7.58
C ILE A 28 -11.78 13.18 6.41
N ARG A 29 -10.90 14.18 6.52
CA ARG A 29 -10.68 15.17 5.45
C ARG A 29 -10.07 14.51 4.20
N GLN A 30 -9.15 13.59 4.36
CA GLN A 30 -8.56 12.86 3.25
C GLN A 30 -9.60 11.98 2.54
N GLN A 31 -10.41 11.22 3.28
CA GLN A 31 -11.47 10.40 2.70
C GLN A 31 -12.47 11.27 1.91
N ALA A 32 -12.87 12.42 2.45
CA ALA A 32 -13.72 13.36 1.74
C ALA A 32 -13.07 13.90 0.46
N ALA A 33 -11.77 14.21 0.50
CA ALA A 33 -11.02 14.66 -0.68
C ALA A 33 -10.96 13.59 -1.76
N TRP A 34 -10.60 12.35 -1.40
CA TRP A 34 -10.54 11.22 -2.34
C TRP A 34 -11.92 10.84 -2.91
N SER A 35 -13.00 11.08 -2.14
CA SER A 35 -14.38 10.86 -2.59
C SER A 35 -14.89 11.94 -3.54
N SER A 36 -14.30 13.13 -3.56
CA SER A 36 -14.81 14.30 -4.29
C SER A 36 -14.38 14.36 -5.76
N GLY A 37 -13.31 13.66 -6.13
CA GLY A 37 -12.74 13.68 -7.47
C GLY A 37 -12.92 12.39 -8.25
N ASN A 38 -12.84 12.45 -9.57
CA ASN A 38 -12.81 11.26 -10.42
C ASN A 38 -11.37 10.73 -10.54
N TYR A 39 -10.85 10.19 -9.47
CA TYR A 39 -9.49 9.61 -9.43
C TYR A 39 -9.35 8.33 -10.27
N ALA A 40 -10.47 7.74 -10.73
CA ALA A 40 -10.46 6.62 -11.65
C ALA A 40 -9.76 6.96 -12.98
N ILE A 41 -9.84 8.21 -13.44
CA ILE A 41 -9.15 8.68 -14.65
C ILE A 41 -7.63 8.57 -14.44
N VAL A 42 -7.11 9.08 -13.31
CA VAL A 42 -5.67 9.01 -12.99
C VAL A 42 -5.23 7.55 -12.87
N GLY A 43 -5.98 6.71 -12.14
CA GLY A 43 -5.66 5.30 -11.99
C GLY A 43 -5.64 4.55 -13.34
N THR A 44 -6.45 4.96 -14.31
CA THR A 44 -6.43 4.35 -15.65
C THR A 44 -5.16 4.69 -16.43
N THR A 45 -4.61 5.89 -16.27
CA THR A 45 -3.35 6.27 -16.94
C THR A 45 -2.12 5.58 -16.34
N LEU A 46 -2.23 5.09 -15.11
CA LEU A 46 -1.14 4.42 -14.38
C LEU A 46 -1.20 2.89 -14.44
N GLN A 47 -2.02 2.30 -15.32
CA GLN A 47 -2.17 0.84 -15.41
C GLN A 47 -0.85 0.10 -15.63
N ILE A 48 0.06 0.67 -16.42
CA ILE A 48 1.36 0.08 -16.70
C ILE A 48 2.17 -0.18 -15.42
N VAL A 49 2.05 0.70 -14.41
CA VAL A 49 2.73 0.53 -13.12
C VAL A 49 2.24 -0.74 -12.40
N GLY A 50 0.94 -1.03 -12.47
CA GLY A 50 0.36 -2.25 -11.91
C GLY A 50 0.90 -3.51 -12.59
N GLU A 51 0.97 -3.50 -13.93
CA GLU A 51 1.50 -4.62 -14.71
C GLU A 51 2.99 -4.86 -14.42
N GLU A 52 3.80 -3.80 -14.45
CA GLU A 52 5.24 -3.88 -14.16
C GLU A 52 5.53 -4.36 -12.73
N LEU A 53 4.74 -3.90 -11.75
CA LEU A 53 4.90 -4.36 -10.36
C LEU A 53 4.52 -5.84 -10.22
N CYS A 54 3.44 -6.29 -10.83
CA CYS A 54 3.06 -7.70 -10.81
C CYS A 54 4.14 -8.59 -11.46
N GLU A 55 4.77 -8.12 -12.53
CA GLU A 55 5.88 -8.80 -13.19
C GLU A 55 7.12 -8.86 -12.28
N ALA A 56 7.50 -7.73 -11.68
CA ALA A 56 8.64 -7.64 -10.78
C ALA A 56 8.49 -8.53 -9.52
N LEU A 57 7.25 -8.73 -9.06
CA LEU A 57 6.91 -9.61 -7.93
C LEU A 57 6.84 -11.09 -8.32
N ASP A 58 6.96 -11.46 -9.61
CA ASP A 58 6.78 -12.83 -10.13
C ASP A 58 5.48 -13.46 -9.59
N LEU A 59 4.36 -12.72 -9.68
CA LEU A 59 3.07 -13.20 -9.18
C LEU A 59 2.64 -14.45 -9.93
N ARG A 60 2.28 -15.49 -9.16
CA ARG A 60 1.89 -16.78 -9.71
C ARG A 60 0.40 -17.02 -9.56
N SER A 61 -0.15 -17.77 -10.51
CA SER A 61 -1.55 -18.23 -10.44
C SER A 61 -1.88 -18.84 -9.08
N ALA A 62 -3.08 -18.57 -8.59
CA ALA A 62 -3.61 -18.98 -7.28
C ALA A 62 -2.87 -18.39 -6.05
N SER A 63 -1.90 -17.47 -6.22
CA SER A 63 -1.35 -16.72 -5.10
C SER A 63 -2.44 -15.80 -4.51
N LYS A 64 -2.55 -15.77 -3.17
CA LYS A 64 -3.44 -14.84 -2.48
C LYS A 64 -2.79 -13.47 -2.40
N VAL A 65 -3.37 -12.50 -3.09
CA VAL A 65 -2.85 -11.12 -3.20
C VAL A 65 -3.82 -10.16 -2.53
N LEU A 66 -3.31 -9.33 -1.63
CA LEU A 66 -4.03 -8.20 -1.05
C LEU A 66 -3.50 -6.90 -1.66
N ASP A 67 -4.38 -6.12 -2.28
CA ASP A 67 -4.11 -4.76 -2.75
C ASP A 67 -4.73 -3.75 -1.76
N VAL A 68 -3.89 -2.99 -1.05
CA VAL A 68 -4.29 -2.09 0.03
C VAL A 68 -4.31 -0.65 -0.45
N ALA A 69 -5.42 0.05 -0.17
CA ALA A 69 -5.71 1.38 -0.70
C ALA A 69 -5.61 1.39 -2.24
N ALA A 70 -6.31 0.42 -2.82
CA ALA A 70 -6.22 0.01 -4.22
C ALA A 70 -6.82 1.02 -5.21
N GLY A 71 -7.60 1.97 -4.72
CA GLY A 71 -8.34 2.91 -5.56
C GLY A 71 -9.28 2.17 -6.52
N ASN A 72 -9.16 2.45 -7.81
CA ASN A 72 -9.94 1.77 -8.85
C ASN A 72 -9.27 0.49 -9.40
N GLY A 73 -8.31 -0.09 -8.66
CA GLY A 73 -7.81 -1.43 -8.90
C GLY A 73 -6.71 -1.56 -9.96
N MET A 74 -5.70 -0.72 -9.95
CA MET A 74 -4.59 -0.77 -10.90
C MET A 74 -3.80 -2.08 -10.81
N ILE A 75 -3.30 -2.44 -9.61
CA ILE A 75 -2.65 -3.73 -9.35
C ILE A 75 -3.67 -4.84 -9.25
N THR A 76 -4.81 -4.58 -8.61
CA THR A 76 -5.92 -5.53 -8.46
C THR A 76 -6.24 -6.27 -9.76
N LEU A 77 -6.48 -5.51 -10.85
CA LEU A 77 -6.81 -6.08 -12.16
C LEU A 77 -5.60 -6.77 -12.79
N ALA A 78 -4.41 -6.20 -12.66
CA ALA A 78 -3.18 -6.79 -13.19
C ALA A 78 -2.87 -8.16 -12.55
N ALA A 79 -3.06 -8.29 -11.23
CA ALA A 79 -2.90 -9.55 -10.50
C ALA A 79 -4.00 -10.57 -10.86
N ALA A 80 -5.26 -10.12 -11.00
CA ALA A 80 -6.36 -10.99 -11.38
C ALA A 80 -6.21 -11.55 -12.81
N ARG A 81 -5.68 -10.76 -13.76
CA ARG A 81 -5.32 -11.24 -15.12
C ARG A 81 -4.26 -12.34 -15.10
N ARG A 82 -3.46 -12.44 -14.02
CA ARG A 82 -2.46 -13.49 -13.76
C ARG A 82 -3.03 -14.67 -12.98
N TRP A 83 -4.37 -14.73 -12.88
CA TRP A 83 -5.12 -15.77 -12.14
C TRP A 83 -4.74 -15.87 -10.65
N CYS A 84 -4.35 -14.75 -10.03
CA CYS A 84 -4.23 -14.68 -8.58
C CYS A 84 -5.61 -14.65 -7.93
N ASP A 85 -5.67 -15.09 -6.68
CA ASP A 85 -6.82 -14.91 -5.77
C ASP A 85 -6.69 -13.53 -5.12
N VAL A 86 -7.45 -12.55 -5.62
CA VAL A 86 -7.20 -11.14 -5.32
C VAL A 86 -8.28 -10.56 -4.42
N THR A 87 -7.85 -9.96 -3.32
CA THR A 87 -8.65 -9.08 -2.47
C THR A 87 -8.18 -7.64 -2.66
N SER A 88 -9.11 -6.75 -2.96
CA SER A 88 -8.88 -5.31 -3.17
C SER A 88 -9.52 -4.52 -2.03
N THR A 89 -8.76 -3.66 -1.37
CA THR A 89 -9.28 -2.84 -0.27
C THR A 89 -9.04 -1.36 -0.48
N ASP A 90 -10.03 -0.57 -0.14
CA ASP A 90 -9.93 0.89 -0.04
C ASP A 90 -10.95 1.40 0.99
N TYR A 91 -10.70 2.54 1.60
CA TYR A 91 -11.66 3.15 2.54
C TYR A 91 -12.64 4.12 1.85
N VAL A 92 -12.53 4.28 0.50
CA VAL A 92 -13.42 5.08 -0.34
C VAL A 92 -14.30 4.16 -1.18
N PRO A 93 -15.58 3.96 -0.83
CA PRO A 93 -16.47 3.03 -1.54
C PRO A 93 -16.60 3.31 -3.04
N ALA A 94 -16.62 4.59 -3.44
CA ALA A 94 -16.76 4.98 -4.84
C ALA A 94 -15.59 4.51 -5.73
N LEU A 95 -14.37 4.43 -5.16
CA LEU A 95 -13.21 3.92 -5.87
C LEU A 95 -13.30 2.40 -6.05
N LEU A 96 -13.73 1.68 -5.02
CA LEU A 96 -13.97 0.23 -5.11
C LEU A 96 -15.05 -0.09 -6.13
N GLU A 97 -16.13 0.69 -6.18
CA GLU A 97 -17.19 0.49 -7.18
C GLU A 97 -16.68 0.69 -8.61
N ALA A 98 -15.85 1.69 -8.83
CA ALA A 98 -15.17 1.86 -10.13
C ALA A 98 -14.27 0.66 -10.47
N GLY A 99 -13.58 0.09 -9.47
CA GLY A 99 -12.81 -1.14 -9.62
C GLY A 99 -13.67 -2.36 -9.97
N ARG A 100 -14.82 -2.53 -9.28
CA ARG A 100 -15.82 -3.60 -9.58
C ARG A 100 -16.31 -3.53 -11.01
N ALA A 101 -16.68 -2.32 -11.47
CA ALA A 101 -17.16 -2.13 -12.83
C ALA A 101 -16.11 -2.54 -13.87
N ARG A 102 -14.84 -2.23 -13.63
CA ARG A 102 -13.73 -2.64 -14.49
C ARG A 102 -13.50 -4.16 -14.46
N ALA A 103 -13.49 -4.76 -13.28
CA ALA A 103 -13.37 -6.21 -13.13
C ALA A 103 -14.48 -6.95 -13.85
N ALA A 104 -15.73 -6.49 -13.71
CA ALA A 104 -16.90 -7.05 -14.38
C ALA A 104 -16.80 -6.95 -15.91
N ALA A 105 -16.29 -5.82 -16.44
CA ALA A 105 -16.09 -5.64 -17.88
C ALA A 105 -15.06 -6.61 -18.48
N GLU A 106 -14.10 -7.08 -17.66
CA GLU A 106 -13.08 -8.05 -18.05
C GLU A 106 -13.42 -9.50 -17.63
N GLY A 107 -14.56 -9.73 -16.96
CA GLY A 107 -14.95 -11.04 -16.46
C GLY A 107 -14.04 -11.57 -15.34
N LEU A 108 -13.39 -10.68 -14.59
CA LEU A 108 -12.48 -11.02 -13.50
C LEU A 108 -13.24 -11.19 -12.17
N SER A 109 -12.92 -12.25 -11.43
CA SER A 109 -13.44 -12.50 -10.07
C SER A 109 -12.48 -11.92 -9.05
N ILE A 110 -12.94 -10.94 -8.27
CA ILE A 110 -12.12 -10.20 -7.30
C ILE A 110 -12.98 -9.87 -6.09
N ASP A 111 -12.45 -10.04 -4.89
CA ASP A 111 -13.08 -9.60 -3.65
C ASP A 111 -12.74 -8.13 -3.38
N PHE A 112 -13.78 -7.28 -3.36
CA PHE A 112 -13.62 -5.86 -3.03
C PHE A 112 -14.22 -5.58 -1.65
N ILE A 113 -13.41 -5.09 -0.72
CA ILE A 113 -13.78 -4.90 0.68
C ILE A 113 -13.44 -3.46 1.10
N GLU A 114 -14.42 -2.75 1.66
CA GLU A 114 -14.15 -1.46 2.29
C GLU A 114 -13.33 -1.68 3.56
N ALA A 115 -12.12 -1.12 3.61
CA ALA A 115 -11.23 -1.28 4.74
C ALA A 115 -10.27 -0.10 4.89
N ASP A 116 -9.91 0.18 6.13
CA ASP A 116 -8.88 1.13 6.51
C ASP A 116 -7.51 0.44 6.53
N ALA A 117 -6.54 0.97 5.79
CA ALA A 117 -5.18 0.43 5.77
C ALA A 117 -4.49 0.40 7.15
N GLU A 118 -4.95 1.23 8.09
CA GLU A 118 -4.48 1.25 9.47
C GLU A 118 -5.20 0.23 10.39
N ASN A 119 -6.19 -0.52 9.87
CA ASN A 119 -6.95 -1.52 10.61
C ASN A 119 -7.61 -2.52 9.64
N LEU A 120 -6.80 -3.42 9.08
CA LEU A 120 -7.25 -4.39 8.08
C LEU A 120 -8.08 -5.51 8.73
N PRO A 121 -9.27 -5.85 8.17
CA PRO A 121 -10.18 -6.84 8.75
C PRO A 121 -9.79 -8.29 8.38
N PHE A 122 -8.51 -8.62 8.44
CA PHE A 122 -7.99 -9.94 8.08
C PHE A 122 -7.17 -10.52 9.23
N ASP A 123 -7.11 -11.84 9.29
CA ASP A 123 -6.24 -12.56 10.23
C ASP A 123 -4.75 -12.37 9.89
N ASN A 124 -3.87 -12.65 10.85
CA ASN A 124 -2.43 -12.66 10.61
C ASN A 124 -2.07 -13.72 9.56
N ASP A 125 -1.01 -13.46 8.80
CA ASP A 125 -0.46 -14.43 7.85
C ASP A 125 -1.50 -14.95 6.83
N SER A 126 -2.42 -14.08 6.33
CA SER A 126 -3.52 -14.45 5.44
C SER A 126 -3.15 -14.45 3.96
N PHE A 127 -2.21 -13.58 3.54
CA PHE A 127 -1.89 -13.33 2.14
C PHE A 127 -0.46 -13.71 1.78
N ASP A 128 -0.29 -14.26 0.57
CA ASP A 128 1.04 -14.61 0.04
C ASP A 128 1.82 -13.37 -0.42
N THR A 129 1.10 -12.34 -0.85
CA THR A 129 1.62 -11.05 -1.28
C THR A 129 0.69 -9.93 -0.83
N VAL A 130 1.26 -8.87 -0.28
CA VAL A 130 0.54 -7.64 0.09
C VAL A 130 1.18 -6.49 -0.65
N VAL A 131 0.38 -5.72 -1.37
CA VAL A 131 0.84 -4.62 -2.21
C VAL A 131 0.07 -3.34 -1.93
N SER A 132 0.70 -2.23 -2.19
CA SER A 132 0.06 -0.92 -2.32
C SER A 132 0.95 -0.06 -3.21
N THR A 133 0.41 0.58 -4.25
CA THR A 133 1.20 1.44 -5.12
C THR A 133 1.35 2.86 -4.58
N PHE A 134 0.27 3.61 -4.61
CA PHE A 134 0.27 5.02 -4.25
C PHE A 134 -0.66 5.34 -3.07
N GLY A 135 -1.38 4.33 -2.53
CA GLY A 135 -2.43 4.56 -1.55
C GLY A 135 -1.90 4.76 -0.12
N VAL A 136 -1.14 3.79 0.42
CA VAL A 136 -0.70 3.82 1.83
C VAL A 136 0.23 4.97 2.17
N MET A 137 0.90 5.59 1.20
CA MET A 137 1.72 6.78 1.42
C MET A 137 0.92 7.99 1.92
N PHE A 138 -0.40 7.97 1.74
CA PHE A 138 -1.31 9.03 2.19
C PHE A 138 -2.00 8.72 3.51
N THR A 139 -1.76 7.55 4.13
CA THR A 139 -2.37 7.24 5.43
C THR A 139 -1.85 8.18 6.51
N PRO A 140 -2.71 8.69 7.39
CA PRO A 140 -2.29 9.57 8.48
C PRO A 140 -1.28 8.93 9.42
N ASN A 141 -1.46 7.63 9.72
CA ASN A 141 -0.54 6.85 10.55
C ASN A 141 0.15 5.79 9.71
N GLN A 142 1.25 6.17 9.07
CA GLN A 142 2.02 5.29 8.18
C GLN A 142 2.64 4.10 8.92
N ASP A 143 3.07 4.28 10.18
CA ASP A 143 3.63 3.19 10.99
C ASP A 143 2.57 2.12 11.27
N LYS A 144 1.34 2.55 11.59
CA LYS A 144 0.23 1.64 11.83
C LYS A 144 -0.17 0.90 10.55
N ALA A 145 -0.25 1.60 9.42
CA ALA A 145 -0.52 0.98 8.13
C ALA A 145 0.57 -0.04 7.77
N ALA A 146 1.85 0.30 7.92
CA ALA A 146 2.96 -0.62 7.68
C ALA A 146 2.89 -1.86 8.57
N ALA A 147 2.56 -1.69 9.86
CA ALA A 147 2.39 -2.80 10.78
C ALA A 147 1.25 -3.75 10.37
N GLU A 148 0.12 -3.21 9.89
CA GLU A 148 -1.01 -3.98 9.39
C GLU A 148 -0.65 -4.77 8.12
N LEU A 149 0.03 -4.12 7.15
CA LEU A 149 0.50 -4.80 5.94
C LEU A 149 1.40 -5.99 6.28
N LEU A 150 2.34 -5.79 7.22
CA LEU A 150 3.24 -6.85 7.68
C LEU A 150 2.52 -7.92 8.48
N ARG A 151 1.48 -7.57 9.24
CA ARG A 151 0.70 -8.52 10.05
C ARG A 151 -0.07 -9.52 9.19
N VAL A 152 -0.68 -9.04 8.11
CA VAL A 152 -1.50 -9.88 7.23
C VAL A 152 -0.68 -10.62 6.17
N LEU A 153 0.57 -10.23 5.94
CA LEU A 153 1.49 -10.90 5.03
C LEU A 153 2.02 -12.19 5.66
N LYS A 154 1.92 -13.31 4.97
CA LYS A 154 2.51 -14.58 5.39
C LYS A 154 4.03 -14.44 5.52
N ARG A 155 4.55 -14.82 6.68
CA ARG A 155 6.00 -14.94 6.86
C ARG A 155 6.50 -16.08 6.01
N ARG A 156 7.23 -15.78 4.95
CA ARG A 156 8.01 -16.80 4.25
C ARG A 156 9.09 -17.27 5.24
N LEU A 157 8.92 -18.47 5.80
CA LEU A 157 10.07 -19.19 6.33
C LEU A 157 10.98 -19.41 5.11
N THR A 158 12.14 -18.77 5.11
CA THR A 158 13.21 -19.13 4.17
C THR A 158 13.48 -20.60 4.43
N ARG A 159 12.95 -21.48 3.56
CA ARG A 159 13.43 -22.85 3.50
C ARG A 159 14.90 -22.70 3.09
N GLU A 160 15.81 -22.98 4.03
CA GLU A 160 17.18 -23.30 3.65
C GLU A 160 17.07 -24.39 2.60
N ALA A 161 17.36 -24.05 1.35
CA ALA A 161 17.45 -25.03 0.29
C ALA A 161 18.71 -25.87 0.61
N THR A 162 18.53 -26.94 1.37
CA THR A 162 19.55 -27.98 1.48
C THR A 162 19.61 -28.66 0.12
N TRP A 163 20.51 -28.21 -0.70
CA TRP A 163 20.86 -28.86 -1.95
C TRP A 163 21.68 -30.09 -1.61
N SER A 164 21.04 -31.25 -1.46
CA SER A 164 21.71 -32.52 -1.37
C SER A 164 22.09 -32.94 -2.79
N ARG A 165 23.38 -32.87 -3.14
CA ARG A 165 23.92 -33.52 -4.33
C ARG A 165 23.71 -35.04 -4.19
N PRO A 166 23.30 -35.74 -5.25
CA PRO A 166 23.44 -37.19 -5.27
C PRO A 166 24.94 -37.50 -5.32
N GLY A 167 25.53 -37.96 -4.20
CA GLY A 167 26.93 -38.27 -4.06
C GLY A 167 27.66 -37.48 -2.99
N GLY A 168 27.21 -37.56 -1.78
CA GLY A 168 27.85 -37.27 -0.51
C GLY A 168 28.93 -36.17 -0.49
N GLY A 169 28.55 -34.94 -0.21
CA GLY A 169 29.46 -33.87 0.13
C GLY A 169 28.69 -32.61 0.47
N ALA A 170 28.57 -32.30 1.75
CA ALA A 170 28.02 -31.03 2.19
C ALA A 170 28.95 -29.89 1.78
N CYS A 171 28.48 -28.97 0.93
CA CYS A 171 29.16 -27.72 0.64
C CYS A 171 28.51 -26.62 1.52
N PRO A 172 29.25 -26.00 2.46
CA PRO A 172 28.74 -24.85 3.19
C PRO A 172 28.83 -23.63 2.29
N MET A 173 27.74 -23.14 1.77
CA MET A 173 27.67 -21.83 1.13
C MET A 173 27.36 -20.78 2.16
N LEU A 174 28.34 -20.03 2.43
CA LEU A 174 28.54 -18.63 2.84
C LEU A 174 27.29 -17.78 3.10
N ARG A 175 27.45 -17.09 4.20
CA ARG A 175 26.59 -16.07 4.84
C ARG A 175 26.32 -14.90 3.92
#